data_6c00b8c2a0fbed4f668a4a7d7ddc6545
#
_entry.id   6c00b8c2a0fbed4f668a4a7d7ddc6545
#
_cell.length_a   1.000
_cell.length_b   1.000
_cell.length_c   1.000
_cell.angle_alpha   90.00
_cell.angle_beta   90.00
_cell.angle_gamma   90.00
#
_symmetry.space_group_name_H-M   'P 1'
#
loop_
_entity.id
_entity.type
_entity.pdbx_description
1 polymer ?
#
loop_
_entity_poly.entity_id
_entity_poly.type
_entity_poly.pdbx_seq_one_letter_code
_entity_poly.pdbx_strand_id
1 'polypeptide(L)'
;MQSKIKNILIINAGGGIGDALQFVKLFKIINKEFSNPNIFYYGNDLNYFWFENALKSLKPNNVTTIQHYPLYFGFRFVHFFKKTVRQGEYYDLIIDNQSKIRNSLIYKKIPHKYFLTFALKGFLSNPISIFKKIPHTQTRVVSYLEQFLNKKINFESISIEIDNKYIEEAERLTNKNERYVGFSIKAGHPTRVKEIKLEEMIKTAQYFANKGFVPVFFVEEKYTQEIIEIKKNIPTSYFPEHQAKAEFKNPSLVIALGNKMEFSITIDNGVMHMLGLSHSNLFCFFQKKSEKFKPIRQGVHIYDCKQKNKKIELLSSETLIEFVNKNI
;
A
#
# COMPACT_ATOMS: atom_id res chain seq x y z
N MET A 1 20.40 0.52 -23.73
CA MET A 1 19.30 1.49 -23.57
C MET A 1 19.09 1.90 -22.10
N GLN A 2 19.24 0.97 -21.16
CA GLN A 2 19.00 1.13 -19.72
C GLN A 2 19.96 2.11 -19.01
N SER A 3 21.25 2.13 -19.36
CA SER A 3 22.27 2.99 -18.73
C SER A 3 22.13 4.50 -19.00
N LYS A 4 21.14 4.91 -19.78
CA LYS A 4 20.92 6.32 -20.16
C LYS A 4 19.69 6.98 -19.49
N ILE A 5 18.94 6.25 -18.65
CA ILE A 5 17.76 6.80 -17.94
C ILE A 5 18.21 7.25 -16.56
N LYS A 6 18.27 8.56 -16.36
CA LYS A 6 18.73 9.19 -15.12
C LYS A 6 17.63 9.87 -14.35
N ASN A 7 16.65 10.46 -15.03
CA ASN A 7 15.55 11.20 -14.39
C ASN A 7 14.21 10.54 -14.73
N ILE A 8 13.52 10.03 -13.71
CA ILE A 8 12.24 9.33 -13.86
C ILE A 8 11.16 10.10 -13.10
N LEU A 9 10.09 10.50 -13.78
CA LEU A 9 8.90 11.05 -13.15
C LEU A 9 7.83 9.95 -12.98
N ILE A 10 7.36 9.76 -11.76
CA ILE A 10 6.26 8.86 -11.43
C ILE A 10 5.04 9.70 -11.06
N ILE A 11 3.91 9.46 -11.71
CA ILE A 11 2.65 10.17 -11.47
C ILE A 11 1.63 9.22 -10.85
N ASN A 12 1.20 9.50 -9.62
CA ASN A 12 0.20 8.74 -8.89
C ASN A 12 -0.88 9.66 -8.30
N ALA A 13 -2.12 9.56 -8.79
CA ALA A 13 -3.23 10.40 -8.33
C ALA A 13 -4.00 9.83 -7.12
N GLY A 14 -3.65 8.66 -6.63
CA GLY A 14 -4.25 8.09 -5.43
C GLY A 14 -3.94 8.97 -4.20
N GLY A 15 -4.90 9.16 -3.28
CA GLY A 15 -4.75 10.06 -2.13
C GLY A 15 -4.58 9.37 -0.79
N GLY A 16 -4.92 8.09 -0.69
CA GLY A 16 -4.80 7.33 0.56
C GLY A 16 -3.36 6.89 0.85
N ILE A 17 -3.04 6.68 2.14
CA ILE A 17 -1.74 6.14 2.55
C ILE A 17 -1.47 4.77 1.89
N GLY A 18 -2.50 3.93 1.71
CA GLY A 18 -2.39 2.66 1.00
C GLY A 18 -1.99 2.82 -0.46
N ASP A 19 -2.45 3.88 -1.15
CA ASP A 19 -2.06 4.17 -2.53
C ASP A 19 -0.57 4.58 -2.60
N ALA A 20 -0.07 5.29 -1.60
CA ALA A 20 1.34 5.67 -1.50
C ALA A 20 2.22 4.45 -1.16
N LEU A 21 1.82 3.62 -0.19
CA LEU A 21 2.55 2.41 0.22
C LEU A 21 2.78 1.43 -0.95
N GLN A 22 1.86 1.36 -1.92
CA GLN A 22 2.04 0.55 -3.11
C GLN A 22 3.27 0.94 -3.94
N PHE A 23 3.80 2.18 -3.81
CA PHE A 23 4.98 2.63 -4.53
C PHE A 23 6.30 2.31 -3.83
N VAL A 24 6.29 1.95 -2.55
CA VAL A 24 7.53 1.63 -1.81
C VAL A 24 8.33 0.51 -2.49
N LYS A 25 7.67 -0.60 -2.83
CA LYS A 25 8.31 -1.68 -3.61
C LYS A 25 8.70 -1.26 -5.02
N LEU A 26 7.91 -0.42 -5.66
CA LEU A 26 8.17 0.06 -7.01
C LEU A 26 9.42 0.94 -7.08
N PHE A 27 9.67 1.77 -6.07
CA PHE A 27 10.93 2.51 -5.99
C PHE A 27 12.15 1.58 -5.95
N LYS A 28 12.08 0.47 -5.19
CA LYS A 28 13.15 -0.51 -5.12
C LYS A 28 13.41 -1.18 -6.48
N ILE A 29 12.35 -1.52 -7.21
CA ILE A 29 12.46 -2.06 -8.57
C ILE A 29 13.12 -1.04 -9.50
N ILE A 30 12.63 0.20 -9.51
CA ILE A 30 13.13 1.25 -10.39
C ILE A 30 14.61 1.52 -10.10
N ASN A 31 14.99 1.57 -8.84
CA ASN A 31 16.40 1.72 -8.45
C ASN A 31 17.27 0.59 -8.97
N LYS A 32 16.79 -0.65 -8.85
CA LYS A 32 17.49 -1.83 -9.34
C LYS A 32 17.61 -1.85 -10.87
N GLU A 33 16.53 -1.57 -11.58
CA GLU A 33 16.46 -1.71 -13.04
C GLU A 33 17.14 -0.55 -13.78
N PHE A 34 17.24 0.63 -13.16
CA PHE A 34 17.85 1.82 -13.77
C PHE A 34 19.10 2.32 -13.05
N SER A 35 19.73 1.50 -12.19
CA SER A 35 20.98 1.82 -11.50
C SER A 35 20.92 3.11 -10.68
N ASN A 36 19.91 3.23 -9.80
CA ASN A 36 19.67 4.36 -8.90
C ASN A 36 19.48 5.71 -9.63
N PRO A 37 18.44 5.83 -10.47
CA PRO A 37 18.10 7.08 -11.12
C PRO A 37 17.57 8.11 -10.10
N ASN A 38 17.54 9.39 -10.46
CA ASN A 38 16.76 10.37 -9.74
C ASN A 38 15.27 10.09 -9.98
N ILE A 39 14.52 9.81 -8.95
CA ILE A 39 13.09 9.55 -9.02
C ILE A 39 12.35 10.79 -8.52
N PHE A 40 11.47 11.32 -9.35
CA PHE A 40 10.56 12.40 -9.01
C PHE A 40 9.18 11.80 -8.86
N TYR A 41 8.62 11.87 -7.64
CA TYR A 41 7.29 11.33 -7.35
C TYR A 41 6.27 12.45 -7.23
N TYR A 42 5.32 12.46 -8.15
CA TYR A 42 4.23 13.40 -8.17
C TYR A 42 2.92 12.70 -7.80
N GLY A 43 2.34 13.12 -6.69
CA GLY A 43 1.03 12.69 -6.23
C GLY A 43 0.06 13.87 -6.16
N ASN A 44 -1.15 13.60 -5.66
CA ASN A 44 -1.98 14.69 -5.14
C ASN A 44 -1.38 15.19 -3.81
N ASP A 45 -1.93 16.26 -3.24
CA ASP A 45 -1.41 16.88 -2.02
C ASP A 45 -1.30 15.90 -0.85
N LEU A 46 -2.23 14.94 -0.73
CA LEU A 46 -2.18 13.91 0.31
C LEU A 46 -1.03 12.92 0.09
N ASN A 47 -0.76 12.52 -1.15
CA ASN A 47 0.36 11.62 -1.45
C ASN A 47 1.72 12.26 -1.21
N TYR A 48 1.86 13.54 -1.51
CA TYR A 48 3.04 14.32 -1.15
C TYR A 48 3.22 14.33 0.37
N PHE A 49 2.16 14.64 1.10
CA PHE A 49 2.16 14.69 2.56
C PHE A 49 2.62 13.36 3.19
N TRP A 50 2.15 12.21 2.68
CA TRP A 50 2.54 10.91 3.23
C TRP A 50 4.03 10.65 3.16
N PHE A 51 4.68 10.89 2.01
CA PHE A 51 6.11 10.64 1.84
C PHE A 51 7.01 11.69 2.50
N GLU A 52 6.50 12.87 2.83
CA GLU A 52 7.25 13.87 3.60
C GLU A 52 7.08 13.69 5.12
N ASN A 53 6.10 12.91 5.55
CA ASN A 53 5.77 12.69 6.96
C ASN A 53 5.78 11.19 7.32
N ALA A 54 4.61 10.57 7.37
CA ALA A 54 4.43 9.22 7.91
C ALA A 54 5.22 8.11 7.17
N LEU A 55 5.49 8.27 5.87
CA LEU A 55 6.24 7.32 5.05
C LEU A 55 7.68 7.78 4.75
N LYS A 56 8.16 8.81 5.44
CA LYS A 56 9.49 9.36 5.19
C LYS A 56 10.61 8.32 5.35
N SER A 57 10.49 7.46 6.34
CA SER A 57 11.45 6.36 6.59
C SER A 57 11.43 5.24 5.55
N LEU A 58 10.38 5.18 4.72
CA LEU A 58 10.23 4.21 3.62
C LEU A 58 10.56 4.81 2.25
N LYS A 59 10.87 6.11 2.20
CA LYS A 59 11.22 6.82 0.98
C LYS A 59 12.73 6.72 0.73
N PRO A 60 13.19 6.14 -0.41
CA PRO A 60 14.60 6.14 -0.76
C PRO A 60 15.17 7.56 -0.92
N ASN A 61 16.45 7.75 -0.60
CA ASN A 61 17.11 9.06 -0.63
C ASN A 61 17.11 9.72 -2.02
N ASN A 62 17.09 8.94 -3.09
CA ASN A 62 17.04 9.42 -4.48
C ASN A 62 15.61 9.70 -4.97
N VAL A 63 14.59 9.62 -4.09
CA VAL A 63 13.21 9.98 -4.40
C VAL A 63 12.90 11.37 -3.91
N THR A 64 12.62 12.28 -4.83
CA THR A 64 12.14 13.64 -4.56
C THR A 64 10.64 13.71 -4.79
N THR A 65 9.88 14.14 -3.80
CA THR A 65 8.45 14.37 -3.93
C THR A 65 8.17 15.76 -4.50
N ILE A 66 7.22 15.83 -5.43
CA ILE A 66 6.83 17.08 -6.08
C ILE A 66 5.45 17.50 -5.56
N GLN A 67 5.37 18.66 -4.89
CA GLN A 67 4.14 19.11 -4.23
C GLN A 67 3.09 19.67 -5.19
N HIS A 68 3.48 20.50 -6.11
CA HIS A 68 2.54 21.14 -7.03
C HIS A 68 3.06 21.05 -8.46
N TYR A 69 2.45 20.19 -9.23
CA TYR A 69 2.53 20.31 -10.67
C TYR A 69 1.39 21.23 -11.11
N PRO A 70 1.66 22.30 -11.88
CA PRO A 70 0.62 23.27 -12.26
C PRO A 70 -0.52 22.67 -13.10
N LEU A 71 -0.41 21.39 -13.43
CA LEU A 71 -1.43 20.64 -14.12
C LEU A 71 -2.04 19.60 -13.23
N TYR A 72 -2.99 20.07 -12.66
CA TYR A 72 -3.76 19.33 -11.72
C TYR A 72 -4.62 18.24 -12.35
N PHE A 73 -4.89 17.21 -11.55
CA PHE A 73 -5.91 16.18 -11.73
C PHE A 73 -7.33 16.74 -11.90
N GLY A 74 -7.50 18.04 -12.10
CA GLY A 74 -8.76 18.76 -12.17
C GLY A 74 -9.62 18.40 -13.37
N PHE A 75 -10.94 18.63 -13.22
CA PHE A 75 -11.95 18.29 -14.20
C PHE A 75 -12.13 19.35 -15.31
N ARG A 76 -11.47 20.51 -15.24
CA ARG A 76 -11.74 21.62 -16.14
C ARG A 76 -10.86 21.56 -17.39
N PHE A 77 -11.49 21.69 -18.54
CA PHE A 77 -10.84 21.72 -19.86
C PHE A 77 -9.77 22.83 -19.99
N VAL A 78 -9.94 23.92 -19.24
CA VAL A 78 -8.97 25.03 -19.13
C VAL A 78 -7.57 24.55 -18.70
N HIS A 79 -7.45 23.48 -17.93
CA HIS A 79 -6.15 22.94 -17.52
C HIS A 79 -5.38 22.30 -18.67
N PHE A 80 -6.05 21.94 -19.77
CA PHE A 80 -5.39 21.43 -20.97
C PHE A 80 -4.55 22.49 -21.67
N PHE A 81 -4.92 23.76 -21.56
CA PHE A 81 -4.25 24.89 -22.21
C PHE A 81 -3.20 25.57 -21.33
N LYS A 82 -3.15 25.31 -20.04
CA LYS A 82 -2.12 25.87 -19.17
C LYS A 82 -0.75 25.28 -19.51
N LYS A 83 0.28 26.15 -19.49
CA LYS A 83 1.67 25.70 -19.58
C LYS A 83 2.00 24.79 -18.38
N THR A 84 2.49 23.59 -18.69
CA THR A 84 2.70 22.53 -17.72
C THR A 84 4.12 22.40 -17.23
N VAL A 85 5.00 23.22 -17.74
CA VAL A 85 6.43 22.99 -17.65
C VAL A 85 7.04 24.03 -16.74
N ARG A 86 7.71 23.58 -15.71
CA ARG A 86 8.74 24.38 -15.07
C ARG A 86 9.87 24.51 -16.10
N GLN A 87 10.35 25.74 -16.27
CA GLN A 87 11.39 26.03 -17.22
C GLN A 87 12.64 25.16 -16.91
N GLY A 88 13.08 24.32 -17.85
CA GLY A 88 14.25 23.45 -17.70
C GLY A 88 13.99 22.03 -17.21
N GLU A 89 12.77 21.64 -16.85
CA GLU A 89 12.48 20.25 -16.46
C GLU A 89 12.37 19.32 -17.68
N TYR A 90 13.14 18.25 -17.66
CA TYR A 90 13.13 17.18 -18.66
C TYR A 90 13.30 15.85 -17.97
N TYR A 91 12.49 14.87 -18.36
CA TYR A 91 12.56 13.51 -17.82
C TYR A 91 12.92 12.51 -18.90
N ASP A 92 13.82 11.59 -18.57
CA ASP A 92 14.13 10.49 -19.49
C ASP A 92 12.94 9.53 -19.61
N LEU A 93 12.22 9.32 -18.51
CA LEU A 93 11.06 8.44 -18.45
C LEU A 93 9.97 9.05 -17.58
N ILE A 94 8.74 9.09 -18.09
CA ILE A 94 7.53 9.35 -17.29
C ILE A 94 6.72 8.07 -17.17
N ILE A 95 6.35 7.71 -15.93
CA ILE A 95 5.44 6.60 -15.62
C ILE A 95 4.14 7.20 -15.09
N ASP A 96 3.14 7.29 -15.95
CA ASP A 96 1.79 7.75 -15.59
C ASP A 96 0.93 6.55 -15.18
N ASN A 97 0.72 6.40 -13.86
CA ASN A 97 -0.14 5.35 -13.31
C ASN A 97 -1.64 5.66 -13.45
N GLN A 98 -2.01 6.65 -14.23
CA GLN A 98 -3.39 7.00 -14.51
C GLN A 98 -3.94 6.16 -15.67
N SER A 99 -5.25 5.94 -15.64
CA SER A 99 -5.98 5.35 -16.77
C SER A 99 -6.94 6.36 -17.45
N LYS A 100 -6.93 7.60 -16.99
CA LYS A 100 -7.80 8.67 -17.50
C LYS A 100 -7.13 9.39 -18.66
N ILE A 101 -7.67 9.25 -19.85
CA ILE A 101 -7.16 9.83 -21.10
C ILE A 101 -6.82 11.32 -20.94
N ARG A 102 -7.73 12.09 -20.37
CA ARG A 102 -7.54 13.54 -20.15
C ARG A 102 -6.27 13.83 -19.33
N ASN A 103 -6.06 13.13 -18.24
CA ASN A 103 -4.90 13.36 -17.39
C ASN A 103 -3.61 12.98 -18.12
N SER A 104 -3.61 11.83 -18.78
CA SER A 104 -2.44 11.38 -19.53
C SER A 104 -2.07 12.30 -20.69
N LEU A 105 -3.04 12.90 -21.39
CA LEU A 105 -2.79 13.90 -22.43
C LEU A 105 -2.14 15.18 -21.84
N ILE A 106 -2.52 15.56 -20.62
CA ILE A 106 -1.92 16.67 -19.91
C ILE A 106 -0.46 16.33 -19.54
N TYR A 107 -0.23 15.17 -18.93
CA TYR A 107 1.13 14.77 -18.52
C TYR A 107 2.06 14.51 -19.70
N LYS A 108 1.53 14.09 -20.84
CA LYS A 108 2.31 13.94 -22.07
C LYS A 108 2.90 15.24 -22.59
N LYS A 109 2.45 16.42 -22.11
CA LYS A 109 3.04 17.72 -22.43
C LYS A 109 4.31 18.04 -21.62
N ILE A 110 4.57 17.31 -20.53
CA ILE A 110 5.81 17.44 -19.78
C ILE A 110 6.96 16.97 -20.68
N PRO A 111 8.06 17.72 -20.81
CA PRO A 111 9.18 17.30 -21.65
C PRO A 111 9.76 15.96 -21.21
N HIS A 112 9.81 15.01 -22.13
CA HIS A 112 10.26 13.66 -21.84
C HIS A 112 10.82 12.96 -23.08
N LYS A 113 11.61 11.92 -22.82
CA LYS A 113 12.05 11.01 -23.87
C LYS A 113 11.08 9.83 -24.04
N TYR A 114 10.69 9.20 -22.92
CA TYR A 114 9.78 8.07 -22.89
C TYR A 114 8.58 8.38 -21.99
N PHE A 115 7.39 7.94 -22.42
CA PHE A 115 6.15 8.15 -21.69
C PHE A 115 5.35 6.86 -21.62
N LEU A 116 5.14 6.31 -20.44
CA LEU A 116 4.37 5.10 -20.20
C LEU A 116 3.08 5.43 -19.48
N THR A 117 1.93 5.08 -20.07
CA THR A 117 0.58 5.30 -19.50
C THR A 117 -0.38 4.17 -19.80
N PHE A 118 -1.38 3.98 -18.92
CA PHE A 118 -2.47 3.03 -19.17
C PHE A 118 -3.68 3.64 -19.91
N ALA A 119 -3.66 4.93 -20.14
CA ALA A 119 -4.73 5.54 -20.91
C ALA A 119 -4.83 4.90 -22.30
N LEU A 120 -6.06 4.63 -22.74
CA LEU A 120 -6.34 3.89 -23.98
C LEU A 120 -5.54 2.56 -24.08
N LYS A 121 -5.43 1.83 -22.97
CA LYS A 121 -4.66 0.56 -22.91
C LYS A 121 -3.19 0.72 -23.35
N GLY A 122 -2.58 1.88 -23.10
CA GLY A 122 -1.18 2.16 -23.43
C GLY A 122 -0.95 2.82 -24.79
N PHE A 123 -1.98 3.01 -25.60
CA PHE A 123 -1.84 3.64 -26.93
C PHE A 123 -1.22 5.05 -26.89
N LEU A 124 -1.41 5.78 -25.79
CA LEU A 124 -0.79 7.11 -25.61
C LEU A 124 0.66 7.04 -25.16
N SER A 125 1.23 5.86 -24.91
CA SER A 125 2.63 5.69 -24.52
C SER A 125 3.59 6.05 -25.66
N ASN A 126 4.83 6.38 -25.30
CA ASN A 126 5.95 6.56 -26.24
C ASN A 126 7.18 5.80 -25.69
N PRO A 127 7.63 4.68 -26.30
CA PRO A 127 7.01 4.03 -27.47
C PRO A 127 5.60 3.51 -27.17
N ILE A 128 4.77 3.37 -28.21
CA ILE A 128 3.42 2.82 -28.09
C ILE A 128 3.50 1.41 -27.51
N SER A 129 2.75 1.16 -26.46
CA SER A 129 2.70 -0.12 -25.78
C SER A 129 1.22 -0.49 -25.56
N ILE A 130 0.82 -1.66 -26.05
CA ILE A 130 -0.57 -2.11 -25.90
C ILE A 130 -0.65 -3.11 -24.76
N PHE A 131 -1.48 -2.82 -23.78
CA PHE A 131 -1.64 -3.64 -22.58
C PHE A 131 -3.02 -4.28 -22.50
N LYS A 132 -3.07 -5.51 -21.98
CA LYS A 132 -4.30 -6.05 -21.44
C LYS A 132 -4.73 -5.23 -20.22
N LYS A 133 -6.03 -5.21 -19.93
CA LYS A 133 -6.55 -4.51 -18.74
C LYS A 133 -6.00 -5.18 -17.47
N ILE A 134 -5.12 -4.49 -16.77
CA ILE A 134 -4.56 -4.93 -15.48
C ILE A 134 -5.16 -4.03 -14.40
N PRO A 135 -6.01 -4.56 -13.52
CA PRO A 135 -6.67 -3.75 -12.48
C PRO A 135 -5.71 -3.30 -11.37
N HIS A 136 -4.73 -4.12 -11.02
CA HIS A 136 -3.84 -3.88 -9.89
C HIS A 136 -2.75 -2.84 -10.20
N THR A 137 -2.63 -1.82 -9.34
CA THR A 137 -1.70 -0.69 -9.54
C THR A 137 -0.24 -1.13 -9.68
N GLN A 138 0.26 -1.93 -8.75
CA GLN A 138 1.66 -2.38 -8.75
C GLN A 138 1.95 -3.28 -9.95
N THR A 139 1.13 -4.32 -10.17
CA THR A 139 1.28 -5.23 -11.30
C THR A 139 1.25 -4.48 -12.63
N ARG A 140 0.46 -3.43 -12.71
CA ARG A 140 0.35 -2.56 -13.88
C ARG A 140 1.65 -1.85 -14.17
N VAL A 141 2.23 -1.17 -13.18
CA VAL A 141 3.52 -0.48 -13.35
C VAL A 141 4.64 -1.47 -13.66
N VAL A 142 4.67 -2.62 -12.98
CA VAL A 142 5.64 -3.69 -13.26
C VAL A 142 5.51 -4.19 -14.70
N SER A 143 4.28 -4.43 -15.18
CA SER A 143 4.03 -4.87 -16.56
C SER A 143 4.53 -3.85 -17.61
N TYR A 144 4.46 -2.55 -17.31
CA TYR A 144 5.07 -1.52 -18.14
C TYR A 144 6.57 -1.61 -18.19
N LEU A 145 7.17 -1.73 -17.00
CA LEU A 145 8.62 -1.84 -16.90
C LEU A 145 9.12 -3.10 -17.61
N GLU A 146 8.43 -4.24 -17.44
CA GLU A 146 8.77 -5.49 -18.14
C GLU A 146 8.73 -5.32 -19.65
N GLN A 147 7.68 -4.71 -20.19
CA GLN A 147 7.56 -4.50 -21.62
C GLN A 147 8.57 -3.47 -22.13
N PHE A 148 8.78 -2.39 -21.40
CA PHE A 148 9.74 -1.34 -21.74
C PHE A 148 11.19 -1.85 -21.71
N LEU A 149 11.52 -2.71 -20.76
CA LEU A 149 12.86 -3.27 -20.57
C LEU A 149 13.08 -4.57 -21.34
N ASN A 150 12.01 -5.13 -21.93
CA ASN A 150 12.00 -6.47 -22.53
C ASN A 150 12.58 -7.54 -21.58
N LYS A 151 12.14 -7.51 -20.30
CA LYS A 151 12.68 -8.35 -19.22
C LYS A 151 11.57 -8.66 -18.20
N LYS A 152 11.55 -9.89 -17.66
CA LYS A 152 10.68 -10.26 -16.56
C LYS A 152 11.18 -9.74 -15.21
N ILE A 153 10.25 -9.24 -14.38
CA ILE A 153 10.52 -8.71 -13.04
C ILE A 153 9.78 -9.58 -12.03
N ASN A 154 10.51 -10.26 -11.17
CA ASN A 154 9.91 -11.00 -10.07
C ASN A 154 9.52 -10.02 -8.93
N PHE A 155 8.30 -9.49 -9.03
CA PHE A 155 7.78 -8.50 -8.07
C PHE A 155 7.49 -9.10 -6.68
N GLU A 156 7.07 -10.36 -6.63
CA GLU A 156 6.68 -11.02 -5.38
C GLU A 156 7.87 -11.21 -4.44
N SER A 157 9.06 -11.42 -5.00
CA SER A 157 10.29 -11.61 -4.22
C SER A 157 10.90 -10.30 -3.69
N ILE A 158 10.35 -9.15 -4.03
CA ILE A 158 10.85 -7.87 -3.54
C ILE A 158 10.43 -7.67 -2.07
N SER A 159 11.38 -7.71 -1.17
CA SER A 159 11.22 -7.32 0.24
C SER A 159 11.57 -5.85 0.45
N ILE A 160 11.01 -5.26 1.49
CA ILE A 160 11.34 -3.90 1.94
C ILE A 160 12.22 -4.01 3.19
N GLU A 161 13.32 -3.29 3.18
CA GLU A 161 14.18 -3.15 4.35
C GLU A 161 13.59 -2.05 5.26
N ILE A 162 13.48 -2.37 6.52
CA ILE A 162 13.06 -1.43 7.57
C ILE A 162 14.29 -1.04 8.36
N ASP A 163 14.43 0.25 8.66
CA ASP A 163 15.51 0.79 9.47
C ASP A 163 15.57 0.05 10.83
N ASN A 164 16.75 -0.37 11.25
CA ASN A 164 16.98 -1.17 12.46
C ASN A 164 16.34 -0.59 13.71
N LYS A 165 16.29 0.72 13.86
CA LYS A 165 15.62 1.36 15.00
C LYS A 165 14.15 0.98 15.18
N TYR A 166 13.42 0.71 14.08
CA TYR A 166 12.03 0.22 14.14
C TYR A 166 11.96 -1.26 14.49
N ILE A 167 12.97 -2.03 14.06
CA ILE A 167 13.08 -3.45 14.43
C ILE A 167 13.36 -3.56 15.93
N GLU A 168 14.29 -2.78 16.45
CA GLU A 168 14.62 -2.71 17.88
C GLU A 168 13.42 -2.25 18.73
N GLU A 169 12.67 -1.24 18.26
CA GLU A 169 11.45 -0.80 18.95
C GLU A 169 10.37 -1.88 18.93
N ALA A 170 10.19 -2.58 17.81
CA ALA A 170 9.26 -3.72 17.74
C ALA A 170 9.70 -4.85 18.69
N GLU A 171 11.00 -5.11 18.82
CA GLU A 171 11.55 -6.08 19.79
C GLU A 171 11.34 -5.66 21.25
N ARG A 172 11.48 -4.37 21.54
CA ARG A 172 11.18 -3.81 22.88
C ARG A 172 9.70 -3.98 23.24
N LEU A 173 8.81 -3.87 22.25
CA LEU A 173 7.37 -3.95 22.41
C LEU A 173 6.83 -5.39 22.37
N THR A 174 7.65 -6.39 22.06
CA THR A 174 7.20 -7.79 21.93
C THR A 174 8.09 -8.71 22.74
N ASN A 175 7.49 -9.76 23.32
CA ASN A 175 8.22 -10.81 24.03
C ASN A 175 8.52 -11.97 23.07
N LYS A 176 9.78 -12.42 23.02
CA LYS A 176 10.20 -13.54 22.14
C LYS A 176 9.54 -14.89 22.47
N ASN A 177 9.02 -15.04 23.68
CA ASN A 177 8.38 -16.26 24.13
C ASN A 177 6.86 -16.29 23.87
N GLU A 178 6.31 -15.23 23.32
CA GLU A 178 4.89 -15.11 23.02
C GLU A 178 4.62 -15.26 21.53
N ARG A 179 3.45 -15.82 21.21
CA ARG A 179 2.95 -15.97 19.85
C ARG A 179 1.91 -14.91 19.60
N TYR A 180 2.14 -14.05 18.61
CA TYR A 180 1.26 -12.93 18.33
C TYR A 180 0.39 -13.13 17.10
N VAL A 181 -0.86 -12.69 17.18
CA VAL A 181 -1.76 -12.60 16.01
C VAL A 181 -2.27 -11.17 15.87
N GLY A 182 -2.09 -10.59 14.67
CA GLY A 182 -2.43 -9.21 14.39
C GLY A 182 -3.88 -9.04 13.90
N PHE A 183 -4.55 -7.97 14.34
CA PHE A 183 -5.90 -7.59 13.92
C PHE A 183 -5.94 -6.13 13.48
N SER A 184 -6.51 -5.87 12.30
CA SER A 184 -6.82 -4.51 11.85
C SER A 184 -8.30 -4.39 11.55
N ILE A 185 -9.01 -3.58 12.34
CA ILE A 185 -10.47 -3.57 12.44
C ILE A 185 -11.15 -2.35 11.82
N LYS A 186 -10.42 -1.23 11.64
CA LYS A 186 -11.02 0.04 11.19
C LYS A 186 -10.65 0.39 9.76
N ALA A 187 -11.66 0.79 8.97
CA ALA A 187 -11.44 1.34 7.63
C ALA A 187 -11.18 2.85 7.69
N GLY A 188 -10.18 3.32 6.96
CA GLY A 188 -9.79 4.74 6.99
C GLY A 188 -10.79 5.72 6.35
N HIS A 189 -11.96 5.27 5.85
CA HIS A 189 -12.95 6.14 5.22
C HIS A 189 -14.36 5.86 5.75
N PRO A 190 -14.99 6.82 6.44
CA PRO A 190 -16.25 6.60 7.18
C PRO A 190 -17.47 6.27 6.29
N THR A 191 -17.43 6.67 5.00
CA THR A 191 -18.57 6.44 4.10
C THR A 191 -18.55 5.11 3.34
N ARG A 192 -17.50 4.29 3.56
CA ARG A 192 -17.36 3.00 2.86
C ARG A 192 -17.52 1.86 3.82
N VAL A 193 -18.59 1.08 3.66
CA VAL A 193 -18.76 -0.17 4.42
C VAL A 193 -17.71 -1.17 3.96
N LYS A 194 -16.70 -1.36 4.80
CA LYS A 194 -15.58 -2.26 4.58
C LYS A 194 -15.19 -3.00 5.86
N GLU A 195 -15.92 -2.78 6.94
CA GLU A 195 -15.60 -3.31 8.26
C GLU A 195 -16.42 -4.57 8.54
N ILE A 196 -15.78 -5.54 9.18
CA ILE A 196 -16.44 -6.65 9.86
C ILE A 196 -16.94 -6.11 11.19
N LYS A 197 -18.07 -6.60 11.70
CA LYS A 197 -18.58 -6.19 13.00
C LYS A 197 -17.52 -6.42 14.08
N LEU A 198 -17.33 -5.44 14.96
CA LEU A 198 -16.34 -5.51 16.03
C LEU A 198 -16.54 -6.76 16.91
N GLU A 199 -17.78 -7.11 17.22
CA GLU A 199 -18.14 -8.31 17.97
C GLU A 199 -17.55 -9.58 17.32
N GLU A 200 -17.65 -9.73 16.00
CA GLU A 200 -17.13 -10.91 15.29
C GLU A 200 -15.60 -10.93 15.25
N MET A 201 -14.97 -9.76 15.17
CA MET A 201 -13.51 -9.66 15.30
C MET A 201 -13.04 -9.99 16.72
N ILE A 202 -13.77 -9.57 17.74
CA ILE A 202 -13.50 -9.92 19.14
C ILE A 202 -13.63 -11.43 19.36
N LYS A 203 -14.71 -12.07 18.92
CA LYS A 203 -14.88 -13.53 19.00
C LYS A 203 -13.76 -14.28 18.30
N THR A 204 -13.34 -13.79 17.14
CA THR A 204 -12.19 -14.35 16.40
C THR A 204 -10.89 -14.24 17.20
N ALA A 205 -10.64 -13.09 17.81
CA ALA A 205 -9.45 -12.86 18.61
C ALA A 205 -9.47 -13.71 19.91
N GLN A 206 -10.64 -13.85 20.57
CA GLN A 206 -10.82 -14.75 21.72
C GLN A 206 -10.50 -16.22 21.36
N TYR A 207 -10.95 -16.67 20.19
CA TYR A 207 -10.63 -18.04 19.73
C TYR A 207 -9.11 -18.26 19.65
N PHE A 208 -8.36 -17.31 19.08
CA PHE A 208 -6.90 -17.44 18.99
C PHE A 208 -6.23 -17.21 20.36
N ALA A 209 -6.76 -16.33 21.21
CA ALA A 209 -6.28 -16.20 22.60
C ALA A 209 -6.39 -17.51 23.38
N ASN A 210 -7.50 -18.23 23.24
CA ASN A 210 -7.70 -19.54 23.85
C ASN A 210 -6.77 -20.64 23.28
N LYS A 211 -6.13 -20.37 22.11
CA LYS A 211 -5.09 -21.23 21.53
C LYS A 211 -3.66 -20.80 21.91
N GLY A 212 -3.51 -19.88 22.87
CA GLY A 212 -2.23 -19.42 23.37
C GLY A 212 -1.56 -18.30 22.55
N PHE A 213 -2.31 -17.62 21.69
CA PHE A 213 -1.83 -16.42 21.01
C PHE A 213 -2.13 -15.16 21.84
N VAL A 214 -1.30 -14.15 21.69
CA VAL A 214 -1.58 -12.80 22.18
C VAL A 214 -2.20 -11.98 21.03
N PRO A 215 -3.48 -11.58 21.13
CA PRO A 215 -4.12 -10.75 20.12
C PRO A 215 -3.57 -9.33 20.13
N VAL A 216 -2.97 -8.90 19.03
CA VAL A 216 -2.42 -7.56 18.81
C VAL A 216 -3.37 -6.77 17.92
N PHE A 217 -3.81 -5.61 18.37
CA PHE A 217 -4.72 -4.76 17.60
C PHE A 217 -4.00 -3.52 17.07
N PHE A 218 -3.97 -3.37 15.75
CA PHE A 218 -3.51 -2.18 15.04
C PHE A 218 -4.67 -1.22 14.86
N VAL A 219 -4.88 -0.33 15.84
CA VAL A 219 -5.98 0.63 15.88
C VAL A 219 -5.50 1.94 16.49
N GLU A 220 -5.85 3.07 15.88
CA GLU A 220 -5.46 4.38 16.36
C GLU A 220 -6.12 4.71 17.72
N GLU A 221 -5.39 5.43 18.58
CA GLU A 221 -5.83 5.81 19.94
C GLU A 221 -7.18 6.56 19.98
N LYS A 222 -7.54 7.24 18.89
CA LYS A 222 -8.82 7.97 18.78
C LYS A 222 -10.08 7.06 18.82
N TYR A 223 -9.91 5.76 18.54
CA TYR A 223 -11.01 4.78 18.57
C TYR A 223 -11.21 4.22 19.98
N THR A 224 -11.44 5.12 20.95
CA THR A 224 -11.46 4.79 22.38
C THR A 224 -12.55 3.80 22.75
N GLN A 225 -13.72 3.88 22.14
CA GLN A 225 -14.83 2.98 22.42
C GLN A 225 -14.51 1.54 22.02
N GLU A 226 -13.98 1.35 20.82
CA GLU A 226 -13.56 0.04 20.33
C GLU A 226 -12.42 -0.54 21.19
N ILE A 227 -11.47 0.28 21.61
CA ILE A 227 -10.37 -0.14 22.48
C ILE A 227 -10.89 -0.61 23.85
N ILE A 228 -11.83 0.12 24.45
CA ILE A 228 -12.46 -0.24 25.72
C ILE A 228 -13.21 -1.56 25.57
N GLU A 229 -13.99 -1.72 24.51
CA GLU A 229 -14.76 -2.93 24.25
C GLU A 229 -13.84 -4.16 24.04
N ILE A 230 -12.75 -4.00 23.26
CA ILE A 230 -11.76 -5.05 23.06
C ILE A 230 -11.13 -5.46 24.39
N LYS A 231 -10.63 -4.51 25.19
CA LYS A 231 -9.97 -4.80 26.48
C LYS A 231 -10.92 -5.46 27.48
N LYS A 232 -12.19 -5.06 27.48
CA LYS A 232 -13.22 -5.68 28.31
C LYS A 232 -13.43 -7.15 27.98
N ASN A 233 -13.45 -7.50 26.70
CA ASN A 233 -13.74 -8.85 26.22
C ASN A 233 -12.49 -9.72 26.09
N ILE A 234 -11.31 -9.12 25.92
CA ILE A 234 -10.02 -9.78 25.77
C ILE A 234 -8.98 -9.07 26.66
N PRO A 235 -8.90 -9.42 27.97
CA PRO A 235 -7.95 -8.77 28.88
C PRO A 235 -6.49 -8.91 28.43
N THR A 236 -6.16 -9.96 27.69
CA THR A 236 -4.81 -10.21 27.12
C THR A 236 -4.56 -9.47 25.82
N SER A 237 -5.52 -8.67 25.33
CA SER A 237 -5.34 -7.89 24.09
C SER A 237 -4.23 -6.86 24.23
N TYR A 238 -3.42 -6.72 23.18
CA TYR A 238 -2.26 -5.87 23.19
C TYR A 238 -2.30 -4.81 22.08
N PHE A 239 -1.84 -3.59 22.42
CA PHE A 239 -1.82 -2.42 21.55
C PHE A 239 -0.42 -1.82 21.52
N PRO A 240 0.55 -2.44 20.83
CA PRO A 240 1.96 -2.04 20.89
C PRO A 240 2.21 -0.62 20.39
N GLU A 241 1.49 -0.17 19.37
CA GLU A 241 1.64 1.19 18.84
C GLU A 241 1.33 2.27 19.89
N HIS A 242 0.43 2.00 20.86
CA HIS A 242 0.10 2.94 21.93
C HIS A 242 1.25 3.09 22.95
N GLN A 243 2.08 2.05 23.09
CA GLN A 243 3.22 2.02 24.01
C GLN A 243 4.53 2.42 23.33
N ALA A 244 4.50 2.62 22.01
CA ALA A 244 5.67 3.04 21.27
C ALA A 244 6.06 4.49 21.60
N LYS A 245 7.36 4.80 21.54
CA LYS A 245 7.82 6.18 21.61
C LYS A 245 7.26 6.98 20.43
N ALA A 246 6.99 8.26 20.65
CA ALA A 246 6.30 9.12 19.66
C ALA A 246 6.97 9.15 18.28
N GLU A 247 8.30 9.15 18.23
CA GLU A 247 9.08 9.16 16.99
C GLU A 247 8.94 7.89 16.16
N PHE A 248 8.48 6.78 16.77
CA PHE A 248 8.26 5.50 16.09
C PHE A 248 6.81 5.28 15.68
N LYS A 249 5.84 6.11 16.11
CA LYS A 249 4.42 5.96 15.77
C LYS A 249 4.14 6.27 14.29
N ASN A 250 4.60 5.38 13.40
CA ASN A 250 4.44 5.50 11.96
C ASN A 250 4.37 4.12 11.27
N PRO A 251 4.07 4.06 9.97
CA PRO A 251 3.95 2.79 9.21
C PRO A 251 5.15 1.84 9.30
N SER A 252 6.38 2.33 9.45
CA SER A 252 7.56 1.46 9.57
C SER A 252 7.51 0.60 10.82
N LEU A 253 6.99 1.14 11.94
CA LEU A 253 6.78 0.34 13.14
C LEU A 253 5.71 -0.74 12.93
N VAL A 254 4.59 -0.41 12.26
CA VAL A 254 3.54 -1.40 11.95
C VAL A 254 4.09 -2.54 11.11
N ILE A 255 4.96 -2.24 10.13
CA ILE A 255 5.61 -3.26 9.30
C ILE A 255 6.56 -4.11 10.16
N ALA A 256 7.37 -3.50 11.02
CA ALA A 256 8.29 -4.18 11.91
C ALA A 256 7.55 -5.09 12.91
N LEU A 257 6.46 -4.59 13.52
CA LEU A 257 5.56 -5.38 14.36
C LEU A 257 4.89 -6.51 13.56
N GLY A 258 4.49 -6.25 12.32
CA GLY A 258 3.97 -7.26 11.42
C GLY A 258 4.90 -8.45 11.23
N ASN A 259 6.23 -8.23 11.25
CA ASN A 259 7.22 -9.32 11.20
C ASN A 259 7.29 -10.16 12.48
N LYS A 260 6.73 -9.67 13.60
CA LYS A 260 6.64 -10.40 14.87
C LYS A 260 5.35 -11.22 15.00
N MET A 261 4.37 -10.98 14.11
CA MET A 261 3.13 -11.75 14.10
C MET A 261 3.35 -13.10 13.40
N GLU A 262 2.72 -14.16 13.88
CA GLU A 262 2.63 -15.40 13.11
C GLU A 262 1.75 -15.22 11.89
N PHE A 263 0.66 -14.50 12.09
CA PHE A 263 -0.21 -14.06 11.01
C PHE A 263 -1.01 -12.82 11.43
N SER A 264 -1.65 -12.18 10.46
CA SER A 264 -2.53 -11.04 10.72
C SER A 264 -3.84 -11.15 9.94
N ILE A 265 -4.94 -10.70 10.55
CA ILE A 265 -6.29 -10.66 9.98
C ILE A 265 -6.65 -9.18 9.74
N THR A 266 -6.94 -8.84 8.50
CA THR A 266 -7.16 -7.45 8.09
C THR A 266 -8.38 -7.29 7.18
N ILE A 267 -8.85 -6.07 7.09
CA ILE A 267 -9.82 -5.61 6.09
C ILE A 267 -9.12 -4.70 5.07
N ASP A 268 -9.81 -4.28 4.01
CA ASP A 268 -9.28 -3.35 2.98
C ASP A 268 -9.04 -1.93 3.57
N ASN A 269 -7.88 -1.71 4.17
CA ASN A 269 -7.47 -0.45 4.81
C ASN A 269 -5.97 -0.15 4.65
N GLY A 270 -5.51 0.96 5.25
CA GLY A 270 -4.09 1.36 5.23
C GLY A 270 -3.16 0.37 5.95
N VAL A 271 -3.60 -0.18 7.07
CA VAL A 271 -2.83 -1.15 7.87
C VAL A 271 -2.61 -2.46 7.08
N MET A 272 -3.60 -2.91 6.30
CA MET A 272 -3.43 -4.04 5.39
C MET A 272 -2.23 -3.83 4.44
N HIS A 273 -2.08 -2.64 3.90
CA HIS A 273 -0.94 -2.33 3.01
C HIS A 273 0.40 -2.28 3.77
N MET A 274 0.39 -1.82 5.03
CA MET A 274 1.58 -1.85 5.88
C MET A 274 1.99 -3.29 6.19
N LEU A 275 1.07 -4.10 6.70
CA LEU A 275 1.29 -5.53 6.97
C LEU A 275 1.57 -6.33 5.68
N GLY A 276 1.09 -5.85 4.54
CA GLY A 276 1.43 -6.36 3.21
C GLY A 276 2.91 -6.19 2.83
N LEU A 277 3.65 -5.34 3.53
CA LEU A 277 5.10 -5.16 3.38
C LEU A 277 5.91 -5.99 4.40
N SER A 278 5.26 -6.61 5.39
CA SER A 278 5.87 -7.56 6.33
C SER A 278 6.03 -8.95 5.71
N HIS A 279 6.61 -9.89 6.46
CA HIS A 279 6.85 -11.27 5.99
C HIS A 279 5.86 -12.30 6.54
N SER A 280 5.08 -11.97 7.58
CA SER A 280 4.11 -12.88 8.19
C SER A 280 2.91 -13.18 7.30
N ASN A 281 2.21 -14.28 7.52
CA ASN A 281 0.98 -14.58 6.80
C ASN A 281 -0.08 -13.49 7.01
N LEU A 282 -0.78 -13.12 5.94
CA LEU A 282 -1.75 -12.02 5.95
C LEU A 282 -3.08 -12.47 5.36
N PHE A 283 -4.12 -12.47 6.18
CA PHE A 283 -5.49 -12.79 5.80
C PHE A 283 -6.27 -11.50 5.56
N CYS A 284 -6.66 -11.25 4.32
CA CYS A 284 -7.30 -10.00 3.91
C CYS A 284 -8.75 -10.23 3.51
N PHE A 285 -9.66 -9.55 4.18
CA PHE A 285 -11.09 -9.60 3.89
C PHE A 285 -11.52 -8.35 3.09
N PHE A 286 -12.06 -8.58 1.91
CA PHE A 286 -12.48 -7.51 1.00
C PHE A 286 -13.98 -7.56 0.76
N GLN A 287 -14.67 -6.42 0.85
CA GLN A 287 -16.03 -6.32 0.34
C GLN A 287 -16.07 -6.43 -1.20
N LYS A 288 -15.09 -5.80 -1.87
CA LYS A 288 -14.95 -5.77 -3.34
C LYS A 288 -13.58 -5.24 -3.76
N LYS A 289 -13.23 -5.44 -5.03
CA LYS A 289 -12.00 -4.89 -5.64
C LYS A 289 -10.69 -5.46 -5.07
N SER A 290 -10.72 -6.67 -4.52
CA SER A 290 -9.51 -7.36 -4.06
C SER A 290 -8.41 -7.38 -5.13
N GLU A 291 -8.77 -7.65 -6.39
CA GLU A 291 -7.87 -7.66 -7.55
C GLU A 291 -7.10 -6.35 -7.75
N LYS A 292 -7.65 -5.23 -7.24
CA LYS A 292 -7.04 -3.91 -7.41
C LYS A 292 -6.10 -3.54 -6.27
N PHE A 293 -6.39 -4.00 -5.04
CA PHE A 293 -5.75 -3.47 -3.85
C PHE A 293 -5.04 -4.50 -2.98
N LYS A 294 -5.19 -5.80 -3.26
CA LYS A 294 -4.53 -6.84 -2.46
C LYS A 294 -3.01 -6.63 -2.44
N PRO A 295 -2.34 -6.86 -1.30
CA PRO A 295 -0.89 -6.92 -1.27
C PRO A 295 -0.37 -8.06 -2.15
N ILE A 296 0.75 -7.83 -2.85
CA ILE A 296 1.36 -8.83 -3.74
C ILE A 296 2.65 -9.34 -3.10
N ARG A 297 2.58 -10.49 -2.48
CA ARG A 297 3.66 -11.32 -1.98
C ARG A 297 3.15 -12.72 -1.62
N GLN A 298 4.06 -13.63 -1.34
CA GLN A 298 3.70 -14.93 -0.76
C GLN A 298 3.08 -14.77 0.64
N GLY A 299 2.27 -15.73 1.07
CA GLY A 299 1.60 -15.73 2.38
C GLY A 299 0.46 -14.70 2.49
N VAL A 300 -0.07 -14.18 1.38
CA VAL A 300 -1.27 -13.33 1.38
C VAL A 300 -2.47 -14.14 0.92
N HIS A 301 -3.45 -14.26 1.80
CA HIS A 301 -4.69 -15.02 1.58
C HIS A 301 -5.86 -14.04 1.47
N ILE A 302 -6.65 -14.18 0.41
CA ILE A 302 -7.71 -13.22 0.08
C ILE A 302 -9.08 -13.87 0.22
N TYR A 303 -9.94 -13.26 1.05
CA TYR A 303 -11.37 -13.54 1.09
C TYR A 303 -12.12 -12.38 0.42
N ASP A 304 -12.62 -12.61 -0.80
CA ASP A 304 -13.41 -11.62 -1.54
C ASP A 304 -14.91 -11.90 -1.37
N CYS A 305 -15.58 -11.05 -0.58
CA CYS A 305 -17.00 -11.19 -0.28
C CYS A 305 -17.87 -11.11 -1.53
N LYS A 306 -17.49 -10.25 -2.50
CA LYS A 306 -18.25 -10.13 -3.76
C LYS A 306 -18.22 -11.42 -4.56
N GLN A 307 -17.05 -12.08 -4.66
CA GLN A 307 -16.93 -13.37 -5.38
C GLN A 307 -17.71 -14.48 -4.68
N LYS A 308 -17.88 -14.39 -3.36
CA LYS A 308 -18.63 -15.35 -2.53
C LYS A 308 -20.10 -14.96 -2.32
N ASN A 309 -20.57 -13.89 -2.99
CA ASN A 309 -21.91 -13.33 -2.83
C ASN A 309 -22.29 -13.05 -1.38
N LYS A 310 -21.34 -12.56 -0.58
CA LYS A 310 -21.50 -12.19 0.83
C LYS A 310 -21.27 -10.69 1.03
N LYS A 311 -21.77 -10.18 2.16
CA LYS A 311 -21.47 -8.82 2.64
C LYS A 311 -20.47 -8.92 3.78
N ILE A 312 -19.47 -8.04 3.80
CA ILE A 312 -18.39 -8.07 4.79
C ILE A 312 -18.93 -7.85 6.22
N GLU A 313 -19.92 -6.98 6.38
CA GLU A 313 -20.57 -6.72 7.67
C GLU A 313 -21.40 -7.89 8.22
N LEU A 314 -21.62 -8.93 7.41
CA LEU A 314 -22.33 -10.15 7.79
C LEU A 314 -21.41 -11.36 7.95
N LEU A 315 -20.09 -11.17 7.86
CA LEU A 315 -19.16 -12.26 8.13
C LEU A 315 -19.17 -12.58 9.63
N SER A 316 -19.33 -13.86 9.95
CA SER A 316 -19.23 -14.35 11.31
C SER A 316 -17.80 -14.75 11.69
N SER A 317 -17.51 -14.81 12.97
CA SER A 317 -16.24 -15.28 13.51
C SER A 317 -15.88 -16.69 13.03
N GLU A 318 -16.87 -17.59 12.90
CA GLU A 318 -16.65 -18.93 12.36
C GLU A 318 -16.11 -18.88 10.94
N THR A 319 -16.67 -18.01 10.08
CA THR A 319 -16.17 -17.84 8.69
C THR A 319 -14.73 -17.33 8.68
N LEU A 320 -14.38 -16.40 9.58
CA LEU A 320 -13.02 -15.87 9.69
C LEU A 320 -12.05 -16.96 10.15
N ILE A 321 -12.41 -17.68 11.21
CA ILE A 321 -11.61 -18.76 11.81
C ILE A 321 -11.39 -19.90 10.81
N GLU A 322 -12.44 -20.35 10.15
CA GLU A 322 -12.36 -21.40 9.12
C GLU A 322 -11.43 -21.01 7.98
N PHE A 323 -11.56 -19.75 7.50
CA PHE A 323 -10.70 -19.26 6.43
C PHE A 323 -9.23 -19.21 6.84
N VAL A 324 -8.93 -18.77 8.06
CA VAL A 324 -7.58 -18.74 8.60
C VAL A 324 -7.04 -20.16 8.78
N ASN A 325 -7.75 -21.05 9.50
CA ASN A 325 -7.32 -22.41 9.80
C ASN A 325 -7.09 -23.26 8.53
N LYS A 326 -7.82 -22.98 7.45
CA LYS A 326 -7.66 -23.68 6.16
C LYS A 326 -6.37 -23.29 5.43
N ASN A 327 -5.79 -22.14 5.73
CA ASN A 327 -4.71 -21.56 4.95
C ASN A 327 -3.42 -21.30 5.77
N ILE A 328 -3.41 -21.67 7.07
CA ILE A 328 -2.20 -21.84 7.89
C ILE A 328 -1.71 -23.29 7.69
#